data_1da1e98daaf8fd1b65ef89943bdcd267
#
_entry.id   1da1e98daaf8fd1b65ef89943bdcd267
#
_cell.length_a   1.000
_cell.length_b   1.000
_cell.length_c   1.000
_cell.angle_alpha   90.00
_cell.angle_beta   90.00
_cell.angle_gamma   90.00
#
_symmetry.space_group_name_H-M   'P 1'
#
loop_
_entity.id
_entity.type
_entity.pdbx_description
1 polymer ?
#
loop_
_entity_poly.entity_id
_entity_poly.type
_entity_poly.pdbx_seq_one_letter_code
_entity_poly.pdbx_strand_id
1 'polypeptide(L)'
;YVPLYIHWIYGKRYEQYCGSQIFMDIIHSRKYRMIFLGTSRAILRGLQSNLSKENPDVADMTFLELPYMSVEEFDYANIAKEIETDEADIIWIALGAPKQEYFMDRLKPHLKRGVMIAVGAVFKFYSGVEARRAPKWIIKWHLEFVYRIFREPKKQLKRCGMILFTLPELLLREIERKRKTGVYNNNCFFRENDNETNEKE
;
A
#
# COMPACT_ATOMS: atom_id res chain seq x y z
N TYR A 1 12.18 -0.87 -9.97
CA TYR A 1 13.63 -0.69 -10.22
C TYR A 1 14.44 -0.48 -8.95
N VAL A 2 13.81 -0.11 -7.80
CA VAL A 2 14.52 0.04 -6.52
C VAL A 2 15.31 -1.22 -6.14
N PRO A 3 14.78 -2.46 -6.25
CA PRO A 3 15.53 -3.67 -5.97
C PRO A 3 16.81 -3.81 -6.81
N LEU A 4 16.78 -3.38 -8.09
CA LEU A 4 17.97 -3.39 -8.95
C LEU A 4 19.06 -2.44 -8.47
N TYR A 5 18.69 -1.21 -8.04
CA TYR A 5 19.64 -0.26 -7.47
C TYR A 5 20.23 -0.75 -6.16
N ILE A 6 19.41 -1.33 -5.29
CA ILE A 6 19.88 -1.91 -4.03
C ILE A 6 20.82 -3.09 -4.31
N HIS A 7 20.48 -3.94 -5.27
CA HIS A 7 21.37 -5.04 -5.68
C HIS A 7 22.72 -4.50 -6.20
N TRP A 8 22.69 -3.48 -7.04
CA TRP A 8 23.92 -2.87 -7.59
C TRP A 8 24.78 -2.20 -6.50
N ILE A 9 24.15 -1.48 -5.56
CA ILE A 9 24.88 -0.77 -4.50
C ILE A 9 25.38 -1.72 -3.41
N TYR A 10 24.55 -2.68 -2.98
CA TYR A 10 24.78 -3.51 -1.79
C TYR A 10 25.06 -4.99 -2.09
N GLY A 11 24.93 -5.43 -3.33
CA GLY A 11 25.08 -6.83 -3.74
C GLY A 11 23.96 -7.77 -3.26
N LYS A 12 22.92 -7.24 -2.60
CA LYS A 12 21.82 -8.02 -2.05
C LYS A 12 20.65 -8.08 -3.02
N ARG A 13 20.05 -9.25 -3.19
CA ARG A 13 18.80 -9.41 -3.95
C ARG A 13 17.60 -9.26 -3.03
N TYR A 14 16.67 -8.43 -3.42
CA TYR A 14 15.39 -8.26 -2.72
C TYR A 14 14.26 -8.56 -3.70
N GLU A 15 13.31 -9.34 -3.24
CA GLU A 15 12.06 -9.51 -3.97
C GLU A 15 11.17 -8.28 -3.82
N GLN A 16 10.52 -7.91 -4.90
CA GLN A 16 9.59 -6.79 -4.88
C GLN A 16 8.25 -7.26 -4.34
N TYR A 17 7.90 -6.80 -3.14
CA TYR A 17 6.60 -7.06 -2.53
C TYR A 17 5.76 -5.78 -2.60
N CYS A 18 4.71 -5.77 -3.40
CA CYS A 18 3.94 -4.56 -3.66
C CYS A 18 2.69 -4.46 -2.77
N GLY A 19 2.20 -3.22 -2.54
CA GLY A 19 1.05 -2.98 -1.69
C GLY A 19 -0.22 -3.74 -2.08
N SER A 20 -0.39 -4.08 -3.37
CA SER A 20 -1.51 -4.92 -3.80
C SER A 20 -1.36 -6.40 -3.41
N GLN A 21 -0.13 -6.89 -3.25
CA GLN A 21 0.14 -8.23 -2.71
C GLN A 21 -0.15 -8.25 -1.23
N ILE A 22 0.40 -7.30 -0.47
CA ILE A 22 0.12 -7.14 0.97
C ILE A 22 -1.39 -7.10 1.23
N PHE A 23 -2.13 -6.31 0.43
CA PHE A 23 -3.57 -6.21 0.53
C PHE A 23 -4.26 -7.58 0.40
N MET A 24 -3.93 -8.34 -0.66
CA MET A 24 -4.56 -9.65 -0.90
C MET A 24 -4.13 -10.69 0.12
N ASP A 25 -2.88 -10.71 0.56
CA ASP A 25 -2.40 -11.66 1.56
C ASP A 25 -3.11 -11.46 2.91
N ILE A 26 -3.36 -10.21 3.28
CA ILE A 26 -4.15 -9.90 4.47
C ILE A 26 -5.62 -10.33 4.30
N ILE A 27 -6.23 -10.08 3.13
CA ILE A 27 -7.59 -10.56 2.83
C ILE A 27 -7.67 -12.10 2.94
N HIS A 28 -6.71 -12.81 2.35
CA HIS A 28 -6.68 -14.27 2.39
C HIS A 28 -6.37 -14.85 3.78
N SER A 29 -5.70 -14.09 4.63
CA SER A 29 -5.36 -14.57 5.99
C SER A 29 -6.57 -14.83 6.87
N ARG A 30 -7.71 -14.14 6.63
CA ARG A 30 -8.97 -14.23 7.39
C ARG A 30 -8.80 -14.02 8.90
N LYS A 31 -7.76 -13.28 9.32
CA LYS A 31 -7.40 -13.11 10.73
C LYS A 31 -7.86 -11.80 11.33
N TYR A 32 -8.19 -10.82 10.49
CA TYR A 32 -8.39 -9.44 10.92
C TYR A 32 -9.77 -8.95 10.52
N ARG A 33 -10.39 -8.20 11.42
CA ARG A 33 -11.55 -7.39 11.08
C ARG A 33 -11.06 -6.12 10.38
N MET A 34 -11.66 -5.81 9.23
CA MET A 34 -11.18 -4.75 8.36
C MET A 34 -12.29 -3.77 8.01
N ILE A 35 -11.93 -2.48 7.88
CA ILE A 35 -12.79 -1.44 7.32
C ILE A 35 -12.14 -0.84 6.08
N PHE A 36 -12.96 -0.51 5.08
CA PHE A 36 -12.50 -0.02 3.78
C PHE A 36 -13.01 1.40 3.56
N LEU A 37 -12.08 2.39 3.62
CA LEU A 37 -12.40 3.81 3.54
C LEU A 37 -11.99 4.41 2.21
N GLY A 38 -12.88 5.17 1.59
CA GLY A 38 -12.55 6.01 0.44
C GLY A 38 -13.28 5.66 -0.85
N THR A 39 -12.96 6.42 -1.89
CA THR A 39 -13.47 6.28 -3.26
C THR A 39 -15.01 6.32 -3.39
N SER A 40 -15.57 5.97 -4.56
CA SER A 40 -17.00 6.01 -4.82
C SER A 40 -17.70 4.74 -4.40
N ARG A 41 -18.99 4.85 -4.09
CA ARG A 41 -19.85 3.73 -3.72
C ARG A 41 -19.84 2.60 -4.75
N ALA A 42 -19.76 2.93 -6.04
CA ALA A 42 -19.69 1.93 -7.11
C ALA A 42 -18.43 1.07 -7.00
N ILE A 43 -17.28 1.70 -6.74
CA ILE A 43 -16.00 0.98 -6.55
C ILE A 43 -16.04 0.13 -5.27
N LEU A 44 -16.56 0.68 -4.17
CA LEU A 44 -16.66 -0.06 -2.91
C LEU A 44 -17.56 -1.30 -3.03
N ARG A 45 -18.73 -1.18 -3.70
CA ARG A 45 -19.61 -2.33 -3.96
C ARG A 45 -18.95 -3.40 -4.84
N GLY A 46 -18.28 -2.98 -5.91
CA GLY A 46 -17.53 -3.91 -6.76
C GLY A 46 -16.39 -4.58 -6.01
N LEU A 47 -15.68 -3.84 -5.17
CA LEU A 47 -14.63 -4.35 -4.31
C LEU A 47 -15.19 -5.39 -3.32
N GLN A 48 -16.24 -5.06 -2.58
CA GLN A 48 -16.89 -5.98 -1.64
C GLN A 48 -17.33 -7.27 -2.34
N SER A 49 -18.03 -7.16 -3.46
CA SER A 49 -18.49 -8.33 -4.24
C SER A 49 -17.35 -9.25 -4.71
N ASN A 50 -16.19 -8.65 -5.11
CA ASN A 50 -15.07 -9.44 -5.57
C ASN A 50 -14.23 -10.02 -4.42
N LEU A 51 -14.01 -9.26 -3.34
CA LEU A 51 -13.26 -9.73 -2.19
C LEU A 51 -14.03 -10.81 -1.41
N SER A 52 -15.36 -10.75 -1.36
CA SER A 52 -16.19 -11.77 -0.71
C SER A 52 -16.11 -13.14 -1.38
N LYS A 53 -15.66 -13.20 -2.65
CA LYS A 53 -15.37 -14.47 -3.34
C LYS A 53 -14.09 -15.13 -2.83
N GLU A 54 -13.10 -14.29 -2.44
CA GLU A 54 -11.81 -14.74 -1.92
C GLU A 54 -11.87 -15.01 -0.41
N ASN A 55 -12.58 -14.13 0.31
CA ASN A 55 -12.81 -14.23 1.75
C ASN A 55 -14.28 -13.90 2.06
N PRO A 56 -15.13 -14.88 2.36
CA PRO A 56 -16.54 -14.66 2.65
C PRO A 56 -16.81 -13.69 3.82
N ASP A 57 -15.91 -13.63 4.82
CA ASP A 57 -16.07 -12.76 6.00
C ASP A 57 -16.07 -11.27 5.62
N VAL A 58 -15.53 -10.92 4.45
CA VAL A 58 -15.53 -9.55 3.94
C VAL A 58 -16.94 -9.05 3.62
N ALA A 59 -17.91 -9.95 3.39
CA ALA A 59 -19.30 -9.55 3.13
C ALA A 59 -19.92 -8.78 4.30
N ASP A 60 -19.51 -9.11 5.54
CA ASP A 60 -20.00 -8.51 6.78
C ASP A 60 -19.10 -7.37 7.30
N MET A 61 -18.08 -6.99 6.55
CA MET A 61 -17.17 -5.88 6.88
C MET A 61 -17.70 -4.54 6.36
N THR A 62 -17.27 -3.46 6.98
CA THR A 62 -17.72 -2.11 6.68
C THR A 62 -16.97 -1.48 5.51
N PHE A 63 -17.74 -0.93 4.57
CA PHE A 63 -17.26 -0.18 3.41
C PHE A 63 -17.81 1.25 3.47
N LEU A 64 -16.96 2.21 3.87
CA LEU A 64 -17.35 3.61 4.06
C LEU A 64 -16.90 4.47 2.89
N GLU A 65 -17.87 5.06 2.20
CA GLU A 65 -17.60 6.03 1.15
C GLU A 65 -17.12 7.34 1.76
N LEU A 66 -15.95 7.79 1.31
CA LEU A 66 -15.44 9.12 1.64
C LEU A 66 -15.72 10.06 0.46
N PRO A 67 -16.46 11.15 0.67
CA PRO A 67 -16.82 12.07 -0.41
C PRO A 67 -15.60 12.77 -1.00
N TYR A 68 -15.76 13.27 -2.24
CA TYR A 68 -14.70 14.04 -2.90
C TYR A 68 -14.70 15.48 -2.36
N MET A 69 -13.94 15.69 -1.30
CA MET A 69 -13.77 17.00 -0.63
C MET A 69 -12.31 17.21 -0.25
N SER A 70 -11.95 18.38 0.26
CA SER A 70 -10.61 18.64 0.77
C SER A 70 -10.34 17.88 2.07
N VAL A 71 -9.07 17.72 2.43
CA VAL A 71 -8.68 16.99 3.65
C VAL A 71 -9.17 17.72 4.91
N GLU A 72 -9.32 19.03 4.81
CA GLU A 72 -9.76 19.92 5.89
C GLU A 72 -11.24 19.77 6.24
N GLU A 73 -12.05 19.31 5.29
CA GLU A 73 -13.53 19.27 5.39
C GLU A 73 -14.08 17.95 5.95
N PHE A 74 -13.25 16.94 6.17
CA PHE A 74 -13.71 15.66 6.73
C PHE A 74 -14.06 15.78 8.22
N ASP A 75 -15.17 15.18 8.60
CA ASP A 75 -15.55 14.97 10.01
C ASP A 75 -14.78 13.75 10.58
N TYR A 76 -13.55 14.01 11.01
CA TYR A 76 -12.66 12.97 11.55
C TYR A 76 -13.20 12.31 12.81
N ALA A 77 -13.93 13.05 13.64
CA ALA A 77 -14.51 12.51 14.86
C ALA A 77 -15.61 11.48 14.56
N ASN A 78 -16.47 11.77 13.59
CA ASN A 78 -17.52 10.84 13.19
C ASN A 78 -16.93 9.61 12.46
N ILE A 79 -15.96 9.82 11.57
CA ILE A 79 -15.26 8.71 10.88
C ILE A 79 -14.57 7.79 11.90
N ALA A 80 -13.88 8.36 12.89
CA ALA A 80 -13.24 7.58 13.94
C ALA A 80 -14.25 6.78 14.77
N LYS A 81 -15.40 7.37 15.08
CA LYS A 81 -16.48 6.69 15.79
C LYS A 81 -17.03 5.48 15.02
N GLU A 82 -17.21 5.61 13.71
CA GLU A 82 -17.62 4.48 12.87
C GLU A 82 -16.58 3.36 12.87
N ILE A 83 -15.28 3.71 12.76
CA ILE A 83 -14.19 2.74 12.82
C ILE A 83 -14.13 2.04 14.18
N GLU A 84 -14.29 2.78 15.28
CA GLU A 84 -14.28 2.21 16.62
C GLU A 84 -15.50 1.31 16.88
N THR A 85 -16.66 1.67 16.36
CA THR A 85 -17.89 0.85 16.45
C THR A 85 -17.74 -0.48 15.69
N ASP A 86 -17.00 -0.46 14.57
CA ASP A 86 -16.71 -1.67 13.80
C ASP A 86 -15.60 -2.54 14.42
N GLU A 87 -14.88 -2.03 15.43
CA GLU A 87 -13.75 -2.70 16.09
C GLU A 87 -12.65 -3.17 15.13
N ALA A 88 -12.45 -2.45 14.03
CA ALA A 88 -11.53 -2.81 12.97
C ALA A 88 -10.08 -2.90 13.45
N ASP A 89 -9.39 -3.98 13.10
CA ASP A 89 -7.94 -4.14 13.31
C ASP A 89 -7.15 -3.45 12.21
N ILE A 90 -7.67 -3.46 10.97
CA ILE A 90 -7.04 -2.85 9.82
C ILE A 90 -7.98 -1.88 9.12
N ILE A 91 -7.48 -0.68 8.87
CA ILE A 91 -8.20 0.42 8.25
C ILE A 91 -7.57 0.68 6.88
N TRP A 92 -8.20 0.20 5.82
CA TRP A 92 -7.75 0.41 4.46
C TRP A 92 -8.18 1.78 3.93
N ILE A 93 -7.25 2.60 3.42
CA ILE A 93 -7.53 3.96 2.95
C ILE A 93 -7.13 4.13 1.48
N ALA A 94 -8.10 4.51 0.64
CA ALA A 94 -7.93 4.64 -0.81
C ALA A 94 -8.37 6.01 -1.35
N LEU A 95 -7.70 7.08 -0.92
CA LEU A 95 -7.93 8.46 -1.40
C LEU A 95 -6.91 8.92 -2.45
N GLY A 96 -5.82 8.14 -2.62
CA GLY A 96 -4.68 8.48 -3.48
C GLY A 96 -3.71 9.45 -2.82
N ALA A 97 -2.41 9.32 -3.20
CA ALA A 97 -1.33 10.15 -2.69
C ALA A 97 -1.38 11.57 -3.33
N PRO A 98 -1.05 12.65 -2.59
CA PRO A 98 -0.70 12.70 -1.17
C PRO A 98 -1.90 12.86 -0.21
N LYS A 99 -3.14 12.85 -0.73
CA LYS A 99 -4.35 13.12 0.07
C LYS A 99 -4.56 12.10 1.19
N GLN A 100 -4.31 10.81 0.90
CA GLN A 100 -4.48 9.74 1.88
C GLN A 100 -3.52 9.87 3.07
N GLU A 101 -2.30 10.32 2.86
CA GLU A 101 -1.30 10.53 3.89
C GLU A 101 -1.72 11.66 4.85
N TYR A 102 -2.18 12.77 4.31
CA TYR A 102 -2.72 13.88 5.12
C TYR A 102 -4.01 13.48 5.86
N PHE A 103 -4.87 12.69 5.21
CA PHE A 103 -6.07 12.17 5.85
C PHE A 103 -5.73 11.27 7.04
N MET A 104 -4.77 10.36 6.88
CA MET A 104 -4.32 9.46 7.94
C MET A 104 -3.72 10.23 9.12
N ASP A 105 -2.91 11.24 8.85
CA ASP A 105 -2.30 12.08 9.87
C ASP A 105 -3.35 12.79 10.74
N ARG A 106 -4.39 13.33 10.10
CA ARG A 106 -5.50 13.98 10.80
C ARG A 106 -6.45 13.01 11.50
N LEU A 107 -6.65 11.82 10.96
CA LEU A 107 -7.52 10.80 11.57
C LEU A 107 -6.86 10.17 12.80
N LYS A 108 -5.54 10.00 12.78
CA LYS A 108 -4.77 9.33 13.83
C LYS A 108 -5.07 9.78 15.26
N PRO A 109 -5.17 11.10 15.59
CA PRO A 109 -5.47 11.55 16.95
C PRO A 109 -6.84 11.13 17.46
N HIS A 110 -7.77 10.79 16.58
CA HIS A 110 -9.15 10.40 16.93
C HIS A 110 -9.32 8.89 17.11
N LEU A 111 -8.31 8.07 16.73
CA LEU A 111 -8.36 6.62 16.80
C LEU A 111 -7.64 6.09 18.05
N LYS A 112 -8.26 5.10 18.71
CA LYS A 112 -7.69 4.39 19.85
C LYS A 112 -7.03 3.07 19.47
N ARG A 113 -7.47 2.47 18.34
CA ARG A 113 -7.01 1.16 17.86
C ARG A 113 -6.98 1.09 16.34
N GLY A 114 -6.42 0.01 15.82
CA GLY A 114 -6.38 -0.30 14.40
C GLY A 114 -5.14 0.26 13.69
N VAL A 115 -4.74 -0.43 12.64
CA VAL A 115 -3.62 -0.03 11.79
C VAL A 115 -4.14 0.56 10.48
N MET A 116 -3.83 1.81 10.23
CA MET A 116 -4.17 2.47 8.96
C MET A 116 -3.17 2.10 7.87
N ILE A 117 -3.67 1.66 6.72
CA ILE A 117 -2.85 1.32 5.56
C ILE A 117 -3.37 2.05 4.32
N ALA A 118 -2.51 2.90 3.75
CA ALA A 118 -2.80 3.63 2.51
C ALA A 118 -2.54 2.74 1.30
N VAL A 119 -3.56 2.47 0.50
CA VAL A 119 -3.49 1.56 -0.66
C VAL A 119 -3.73 2.24 -2.01
N GLY A 120 -4.17 3.49 -2.01
CA GLY A 120 -4.36 4.28 -3.22
C GLY A 120 -5.28 3.59 -4.25
N ALA A 121 -4.72 3.22 -5.40
CA ALA A 121 -5.49 2.67 -6.52
C ALA A 121 -5.89 1.18 -6.36
N VAL A 122 -5.52 0.51 -5.28
CA VAL A 122 -5.77 -0.93 -5.08
C VAL A 122 -7.27 -1.25 -5.14
N PHE A 123 -8.12 -0.43 -4.52
CA PHE A 123 -9.58 -0.60 -4.57
C PHE A 123 -10.11 -0.61 -6.01
N LYS A 124 -9.62 0.29 -6.86
CA LYS A 124 -10.00 0.34 -8.28
C LYS A 124 -9.60 -0.93 -9.03
N PHE A 125 -8.43 -1.49 -8.71
CA PHE A 125 -7.94 -2.71 -9.37
C PHE A 125 -8.78 -3.94 -9.06
N TYR A 126 -9.25 -4.06 -7.81
CA TYR A 126 -10.03 -5.21 -7.37
C TYR A 126 -11.53 -5.02 -7.46
N SER A 127 -12.02 -3.79 -7.64
CA SER A 127 -13.45 -3.53 -7.84
C SER A 127 -13.97 -3.98 -9.21
N GLY A 128 -13.10 -4.04 -10.21
CA GLY A 128 -13.48 -4.35 -11.59
C GLY A 128 -14.24 -3.23 -12.32
N VAL A 129 -14.47 -2.08 -11.67
CA VAL A 129 -15.33 -1.00 -12.20
C VAL A 129 -14.57 -0.04 -13.12
N GLU A 130 -13.37 0.43 -12.73
CA GLU A 130 -12.71 1.53 -13.46
C GLU A 130 -11.36 1.20 -14.08
N ALA A 131 -10.56 0.38 -13.48
CA ALA A 131 -9.20 0.18 -13.93
C ALA A 131 -8.86 -1.29 -14.07
N ARG A 132 -8.82 -1.77 -15.29
CA ARG A 132 -8.13 -3.06 -15.52
C ARG A 132 -6.66 -2.88 -15.18
N ARG A 133 -6.20 -3.65 -14.20
CA ARG A 133 -4.76 -3.82 -13.94
C ARG A 133 -4.06 -4.18 -15.25
N ALA A 134 -2.80 -3.78 -15.38
CA ALA A 134 -2.00 -4.22 -16.52
C ALA A 134 -2.09 -5.74 -16.67
N PRO A 135 -2.17 -6.27 -17.89
CA PRO A 135 -2.19 -7.72 -18.14
C PRO A 135 -1.06 -8.43 -17.37
N LYS A 136 -1.33 -9.66 -16.93
CA LYS A 136 -0.37 -10.43 -16.10
C LYS A 136 1.04 -10.52 -16.72
N TRP A 137 1.14 -10.60 -18.06
CA TRP A 137 2.42 -10.64 -18.76
C TRP A 137 3.19 -9.33 -18.65
N ILE A 138 2.52 -8.15 -18.69
CA ILE A 138 3.15 -6.83 -18.49
C ILE A 138 3.69 -6.73 -17.05
N ILE A 139 2.93 -7.23 -16.07
CA ILE A 139 3.34 -7.25 -14.66
C ILE A 139 4.56 -8.16 -14.48
N LYS A 140 4.54 -9.36 -15.09
CA LYS A 140 5.65 -10.32 -15.05
C LYS A 140 6.95 -9.73 -15.62
N TRP A 141 6.85 -8.86 -16.62
CA TRP A 141 8.00 -8.17 -17.23
C TRP A 141 8.37 -6.86 -16.53
N HIS A 142 7.73 -6.55 -15.39
CA HIS A 142 7.94 -5.30 -14.65
C HIS A 142 7.67 -4.02 -15.48
N LEU A 143 6.86 -4.13 -16.53
CA LEU A 143 6.51 -3.03 -17.45
C LEU A 143 5.21 -2.31 -17.06
N GLU A 144 4.67 -2.54 -15.85
CA GLU A 144 3.43 -1.90 -15.37
C GLU A 144 3.52 -0.38 -15.43
N PHE A 145 4.71 0.18 -15.16
CA PHE A 145 4.91 1.63 -15.23
C PHE A 145 4.80 2.17 -16.67
N VAL A 146 5.29 1.41 -17.66
CA VAL A 146 5.18 1.77 -19.09
C VAL A 146 3.71 1.74 -19.51
N TYR A 147 2.96 0.71 -19.11
CA TYR A 147 1.53 0.63 -19.33
C TYR A 147 0.78 1.83 -18.75
N ARG A 148 1.15 2.29 -17.55
CA ARG A 148 0.59 3.48 -16.90
C ARG A 148 0.94 4.78 -17.62
N ILE A 149 2.13 4.88 -18.23
CA ILE A 149 2.50 6.05 -19.06
C ILE A 149 1.53 6.18 -20.25
N PHE A 150 1.20 5.09 -20.92
CA PHE A 150 0.23 5.12 -22.02
C PHE A 150 -1.20 5.43 -21.58
N ARG A 151 -1.58 5.03 -20.38
CA ARG A 151 -2.95 5.27 -19.86
C ARG A 151 -3.13 6.68 -19.28
N GLU A 152 -2.13 7.22 -18.61
CA GLU A 152 -2.18 8.53 -17.94
C GLU A 152 -0.90 9.34 -18.23
N PRO A 153 -0.65 9.74 -19.50
CA PRO A 153 0.65 10.29 -19.90
C PRO A 153 1.03 11.57 -19.13
N LYS A 154 0.11 12.53 -18.99
CA LYS A 154 0.41 13.80 -18.31
C LYS A 154 0.85 13.61 -16.85
N LYS A 155 0.18 12.73 -16.13
CA LYS A 155 0.46 12.45 -14.70
C LYS A 155 1.77 11.68 -14.53
N GLN A 156 2.03 10.72 -15.41
CA GLN A 156 3.23 9.89 -15.33
C GLN A 156 4.48 10.64 -15.81
N LEU A 157 4.39 11.46 -16.86
CA LEU A 157 5.51 12.29 -17.32
C LEU A 157 5.98 13.27 -16.24
N LYS A 158 5.04 13.90 -15.48
CA LYS A 158 5.40 14.75 -14.34
C LYS A 158 6.16 13.97 -13.27
N ARG A 159 5.72 12.74 -12.95
CA ARG A 159 6.41 11.86 -11.98
C ARG A 159 7.77 11.39 -12.49
N CYS A 160 7.86 10.98 -13.75
CA CYS A 160 9.13 10.57 -14.36
C CYS A 160 10.13 11.71 -14.38
N GLY A 161 9.69 12.93 -14.73
CA GLY A 161 10.54 14.12 -14.68
C GLY A 161 11.09 14.35 -13.27
N MET A 162 10.25 14.32 -12.25
CA MET A 162 10.68 14.48 -10.86
C MET A 162 11.71 13.40 -10.47
N ILE A 163 11.46 12.14 -10.82
CA ILE A 163 12.38 11.02 -10.51
C ILE A 163 13.73 11.22 -11.23
N LEU A 164 13.73 11.61 -12.51
CA LEU A 164 14.94 11.85 -13.27
C LEU A 164 15.82 12.96 -12.65
N PHE A 165 15.20 13.99 -12.07
CA PHE A 165 15.96 15.07 -11.42
C PHE A 165 16.45 14.69 -10.02
N THR A 166 15.65 13.95 -9.25
CA THR A 166 15.98 13.63 -7.84
C THR A 166 16.83 12.37 -7.69
N LEU A 167 16.68 11.39 -8.59
CA LEU A 167 17.35 10.09 -8.48
C LEU A 167 18.89 10.18 -8.49
N PRO A 168 19.55 10.98 -9.37
CA PRO A 168 21.01 11.09 -9.36
C PRO A 168 21.55 11.58 -8.01
N GLU A 169 20.92 12.61 -7.44
CA GLU A 169 21.32 13.15 -6.15
C GLU A 169 21.15 12.12 -5.01
N LEU A 170 20.03 11.41 -5.00
CA LEU A 170 19.78 10.36 -4.01
C LEU A 170 20.77 9.21 -4.12
N LEU A 171 21.12 8.80 -5.35
CA LEU A 171 22.12 7.76 -5.58
C LEU A 171 23.51 8.20 -5.10
N LEU A 172 23.92 9.43 -5.40
CA LEU A 172 25.21 9.96 -4.95
C LEU A 172 25.28 10.01 -3.42
N ARG A 173 24.24 10.52 -2.76
CA ARG A 173 24.15 10.55 -1.29
C ARG A 173 24.22 9.15 -0.68
N GLU A 174 23.58 8.15 -1.31
CA GLU A 174 23.58 6.78 -0.80
C GLU A 174 24.94 6.09 -1.00
N ILE A 175 25.63 6.35 -2.11
CA ILE A 175 27.01 5.88 -2.34
C ILE A 175 27.97 6.50 -1.33
N GLU A 176 27.88 7.82 -1.08
CA GLU A 176 28.67 8.49 -0.07
C GLU A 176 28.41 7.95 1.34
N ARG A 177 27.15 7.72 1.67
CA ARG A 177 26.74 7.12 2.93
C ARG A 177 27.36 5.74 3.12
N LYS A 178 27.29 4.89 2.09
CA LYS A 178 27.94 3.58 2.10
C LYS A 178 29.45 3.68 2.32
N ARG A 179 30.12 4.65 1.70
CA ARG A 179 31.55 4.89 1.89
C ARG A 179 31.91 5.33 3.32
N LYS A 180 31.08 6.20 3.93
CA LYS A 180 31.32 6.74 5.28
C LYS A 180 31.01 5.75 6.39
N THR A 181 29.99 4.92 6.24
CA THR A 181 29.53 4.01 7.31
C THR A 181 30.24 2.67 7.32
N GLY A 182 31.05 2.32 6.29
CA GLY A 182 31.93 1.12 6.23
C GLY A 182 31.34 -0.23 6.65
N VAL A 183 30.26 -0.20 7.38
CA VAL A 183 29.57 -1.37 7.95
C VAL A 183 28.08 -1.06 8.05
N TYR A 184 27.29 -1.55 7.13
CA TYR A 184 25.87 -1.76 7.42
C TYR A 184 25.81 -2.97 8.34
N ASN A 185 25.73 -2.68 9.65
CA ASN A 185 25.59 -3.69 10.68
C ASN A 185 24.30 -4.47 10.39
N ASN A 186 24.39 -5.75 10.13
CA ASN A 186 23.32 -6.67 9.71
C ASN A 186 22.19 -6.84 10.75
N ASN A 187 22.12 -6.03 11.80
CA ASN A 187 21.32 -6.30 13.00
C ASN A 187 20.04 -5.46 13.15
N CYS A 188 19.60 -4.71 12.15
CA CYS A 188 18.46 -3.80 12.38
C CYS A 188 17.13 -4.14 11.70
N PHE A 189 16.98 -5.17 10.86
CA PHE A 189 15.68 -5.35 10.20
C PHE A 189 15.10 -6.76 10.08
N PHE A 190 15.80 -7.83 10.42
CA PHE A 190 15.15 -9.16 10.50
C PHE A 190 15.79 -9.95 11.67
N ARG A 191 15.14 -9.95 12.82
CA ARG A 191 15.19 -11.08 13.72
C ARG A 191 14.36 -12.18 13.04
N GLU A 192 14.99 -13.01 12.26
CA GLU A 192 14.45 -14.31 11.90
C GLU A 192 14.20 -15.09 13.20
N ASN A 193 13.00 -15.61 13.33
CA ASN A 193 12.63 -16.58 14.35
C ASN A 193 13.35 -17.91 14.04
N ASP A 194 14.63 -18.00 14.37
CA ASP A 194 15.34 -19.27 14.49
C ASP A 194 15.14 -19.83 15.91
N ASN A 195 13.91 -20.20 16.25
CA ASN A 195 13.61 -21.00 17.42
C ASN A 195 12.42 -21.93 17.16
N GLU A 196 12.55 -22.80 16.19
CA GLU A 196 11.73 -24.02 16.10
C GLU A 196 12.52 -25.13 15.42
N THR A 197 13.56 -25.64 16.09
CA THR A 197 14.03 -27.01 15.88
C THR A 197 15.07 -27.35 16.94
N ASN A 198 14.63 -27.72 18.11
CA ASN A 198 15.39 -28.60 19.04
C ASN A 198 14.53 -28.93 20.26
N GLU A 199 13.52 -29.74 20.05
CA GLU A 199 12.94 -30.61 21.06
C GLU A 199 12.43 -31.86 20.38
N LYS A 200 13.34 -32.74 20.05
CA LYS A 200 13.12 -34.18 19.92
C LYS A 200 14.47 -34.88 20.09
N GLU A 201 14.80 -35.15 21.32
CA GLU A 201 15.48 -36.41 21.77
C GLU A 201 15.02 -36.70 23.21
#